data_d4f441fb96e52ce60ad749d2b6989060
#
_entry.id   d4f441fb96e52ce60ad749d2b6989060
#
_cell.length_a   1.000
_cell.length_b   1.000
_cell.length_c   1.000
_cell.angle_alpha   90.00
_cell.angle_beta   90.00
_cell.angle_gamma   90.00
#
_symmetry.space_group_name_H-M   'P 1'
#
loop_
_entity.id
_entity.type
_entity.pdbx_description
1 polymer ?
#
loop_
_entity_poly.entity_id
_entity_poly.type
_entity_poly.pdbx_seq_one_letter_code
_entity_poly.pdbx_strand_id
1 'polypeptide(L)'
;MRGCRCSMIMGFTKPIEHFNLQRKKVIIMNTLYVGIDVSSKSNVVYLMLPNGDKHSNFSVANSHEGSTQLVKRILSALTSHSLDTVLIGLEATSIYGYNLVYFLREDATLAPFNRKIHVLNPKQVKKFHDAYNDLPKNDYVDSFVIADCLRFGRINKEVYMGDYRYKALQNLTRARFFAVQNLVKEKQRFMNVLFKKYSTMTQEKVFSDTFSTTALAVYDEFESAEALANMDLHELTDFII
;
A
#
# COMPACT_ATOMS: atom_id res chain seq x y z
N MET A 1 -39.36 13.88 59.11
CA MET A 1 -40.15 14.51 58.03
C MET A 1 -39.30 14.54 56.75
N ARG A 2 -39.88 14.12 55.60
CA ARG A 2 -39.33 14.09 54.22
C ARG A 2 -38.15 13.11 54.05
N GLY A 3 -38.24 11.93 53.55
CA GLY A 3 -38.95 11.38 52.42
C GLY A 3 -38.14 11.55 51.14
N CYS A 4 -37.05 10.73 50.89
CA CYS A 4 -36.41 10.61 49.60
C CYS A 4 -36.70 9.24 48.98
N ARG A 5 -37.51 9.27 47.92
CA ARG A 5 -37.80 8.08 47.08
C ARG A 5 -36.57 7.77 46.22
N CYS A 6 -36.08 6.58 46.36
CA CYS A 6 -35.12 6.00 45.47
C CYS A 6 -35.86 5.39 44.29
N SER A 7 -35.73 5.93 43.09
CA SER A 7 -36.31 5.40 41.86
C SER A 7 -35.37 4.31 41.30
N MET A 8 -35.88 3.09 41.22
CA MET A 8 -35.27 1.98 40.51
C MET A 8 -35.09 2.32 39.02
N ILE A 9 -33.87 2.29 38.57
CA ILE A 9 -33.55 2.24 37.13
C ILE A 9 -33.36 0.77 36.76
N MET A 10 -34.36 0.23 36.04
CA MET A 10 -34.24 -1.07 35.39
C MET A 10 -33.20 -0.97 34.28
N GLY A 11 -32.08 -1.69 34.45
CA GLY A 11 -31.09 -1.87 33.42
C GLY A 11 -31.61 -2.85 32.35
N PHE A 12 -31.86 -2.38 31.15
CA PHE A 12 -32.04 -3.22 29.98
C PHE A 12 -30.69 -3.82 29.57
N THR A 13 -30.41 -5.05 29.96
CA THR A 13 -29.33 -5.85 29.42
C THR A 13 -29.75 -6.38 28.03
N LYS A 14 -29.12 -5.87 26.97
CA LYS A 14 -29.32 -6.32 25.61
C LYS A 14 -28.67 -7.71 25.38
N PRO A 15 -29.38 -8.72 24.89
CA PRO A 15 -28.78 -9.99 24.52
C PRO A 15 -28.32 -9.92 23.05
N ILE A 16 -27.18 -9.31 22.76
CA ILE A 16 -26.68 -9.13 21.39
C ILE A 16 -25.41 -9.98 21.09
N GLU A 17 -24.72 -10.53 22.10
CA GLU A 17 -23.44 -11.18 21.85
C GLU A 17 -23.48 -12.65 21.43
N HIS A 18 -24.54 -13.39 21.72
CA HIS A 18 -24.63 -14.82 21.37
C HIS A 18 -24.93 -15.10 19.89
N PHE A 19 -25.61 -14.19 19.19
CA PHE A 19 -25.99 -14.42 17.79
C PHE A 19 -24.82 -14.23 16.80
N ASN A 20 -23.84 -13.42 17.16
CA ASN A 20 -22.67 -13.16 16.31
C ASN A 20 -21.56 -14.23 16.41
N LEU A 21 -21.46 -14.92 17.55
CA LEU A 21 -20.46 -15.99 17.71
C LEU A 21 -20.82 -17.27 16.92
N GLN A 22 -22.11 -17.62 16.84
CA GLN A 22 -22.53 -18.79 16.06
C GLN A 22 -22.38 -18.56 14.54
N ARG A 23 -22.69 -17.36 14.02
CA ARG A 23 -22.44 -17.05 12.59
C ARG A 23 -20.95 -17.03 12.24
N LYS A 24 -20.08 -16.51 13.12
CA LYS A 24 -18.62 -16.59 12.92
C LYS A 24 -18.10 -18.02 12.93
N LYS A 25 -18.63 -18.86 13.79
CA LYS A 25 -18.20 -20.28 13.92
C LYS A 25 -18.61 -21.11 12.71
N VAL A 26 -19.77 -20.86 12.12
CA VAL A 26 -20.26 -21.56 10.91
C VAL A 26 -19.47 -21.14 9.67
N ILE A 27 -19.10 -19.86 9.54
CA ILE A 27 -18.28 -19.34 8.41
C ILE A 27 -16.87 -19.95 8.44
N ILE A 28 -16.32 -20.25 9.61
CA ILE A 28 -14.97 -20.81 9.75
C ILE A 28 -14.91 -22.27 9.27
N MET A 29 -15.98 -23.03 9.37
CA MET A 29 -15.98 -24.46 9.03
C MET A 29 -16.04 -24.77 7.53
N ASN A 30 -16.47 -23.84 6.67
CA ASN A 30 -16.63 -24.03 5.22
C ASN A 30 -15.76 -23.09 4.39
N THR A 31 -14.63 -22.66 4.95
CA THR A 31 -13.80 -21.63 4.32
C THR A 31 -12.44 -22.17 3.90
N LEU A 32 -12.09 -22.01 2.63
CA LEU A 32 -10.73 -22.18 2.14
C LEU A 32 -9.93 -20.88 2.38
N TYR A 33 -8.78 -20.98 3.01
CA TYR A 33 -7.87 -19.87 3.21
C TYR A 33 -6.73 -19.96 2.22
N VAL A 34 -6.53 -18.89 1.46
CA VAL A 34 -5.52 -18.81 0.39
C VAL A 34 -4.55 -17.70 0.74
N GLY A 35 -3.34 -18.04 1.13
CA GLY A 35 -2.26 -17.08 1.34
C GLY A 35 -1.37 -17.01 0.10
N ILE A 36 -1.09 -15.81 -0.36
CA ILE A 36 -0.28 -15.57 -1.56
C ILE A 36 0.85 -14.60 -1.21
N ASP A 37 2.08 -15.08 -1.33
CA ASP A 37 3.26 -14.22 -1.36
C ASP A 37 3.57 -13.85 -2.80
N VAL A 38 3.60 -12.53 -3.08
CA VAL A 38 3.67 -11.99 -4.43
C VAL A 38 5.04 -11.41 -4.73
N SER A 39 5.69 -11.92 -5.77
CA SER A 39 6.91 -11.34 -6.32
C SER A 39 6.70 -10.80 -7.75
N SER A 40 7.72 -10.18 -8.30
CA SER A 40 7.68 -9.67 -9.68
C SER A 40 7.51 -10.76 -10.74
N LYS A 41 8.03 -11.97 -10.48
CA LYS A 41 8.06 -13.08 -11.45
C LYS A 41 7.10 -14.20 -11.11
N SER A 42 6.85 -14.44 -9.82
CA SER A 42 6.09 -15.59 -9.35
C SER A 42 5.26 -15.25 -8.13
N ASN A 43 4.19 -15.99 -7.94
CA ASN A 43 3.33 -15.96 -6.76
C ASN A 43 3.42 -17.31 -6.06
N VAL A 44 3.85 -17.32 -4.81
CA VAL A 44 3.87 -18.52 -3.96
C VAL A 44 2.56 -18.61 -3.21
N VAL A 45 1.89 -19.73 -3.31
CA VAL A 45 0.52 -19.93 -2.83
C VAL A 45 0.45 -21.05 -1.82
N TYR A 46 -0.26 -20.80 -0.74
CA TYR A 46 -0.60 -21.79 0.27
C TYR A 46 -2.12 -21.90 0.40
N LEU A 47 -2.65 -23.12 0.20
CA LEU A 47 -4.06 -23.43 0.42
C LEU A 47 -4.21 -24.14 1.77
N MET A 48 -5.02 -23.57 2.65
CA MET A 48 -5.25 -24.05 4.01
C MET A 48 -6.74 -24.38 4.19
N LEU A 49 -7.01 -25.55 4.75
CA LEU A 49 -8.34 -26.02 5.08
C LEU A 49 -8.89 -25.33 6.34
N PRO A 50 -10.19 -25.43 6.60
CA PRO A 50 -10.84 -24.79 7.76
C PRO A 50 -10.25 -25.19 9.11
N ASN A 51 -9.77 -26.43 9.24
CA ASN A 51 -9.15 -26.97 10.44
C ASN A 51 -7.68 -26.50 10.64
N GLY A 52 -7.10 -25.79 9.67
CA GLY A 52 -5.73 -25.33 9.66
C GLY A 52 -4.76 -26.27 8.94
N ASP A 53 -5.21 -27.42 8.46
CA ASP A 53 -4.38 -28.36 7.74
C ASP A 53 -3.99 -27.81 6.37
N LYS A 54 -2.80 -28.19 5.93
CA LYS A 54 -2.32 -27.89 4.58
C LYS A 54 -3.09 -28.72 3.55
N HIS A 55 -3.76 -28.04 2.61
CA HIS A 55 -4.27 -28.71 1.40
C HIS A 55 -3.14 -28.85 0.37
N SER A 56 -2.53 -27.74 -0.03
CA SER A 56 -1.39 -27.75 -0.96
C SER A 56 -0.60 -26.43 -0.88
N ASN A 57 0.64 -26.46 -1.37
CA ASN A 57 1.41 -25.27 -1.67
C ASN A 57 2.07 -25.41 -3.04
N PHE A 58 2.19 -24.31 -3.76
CA PHE A 58 2.74 -24.28 -5.10
C PHE A 58 3.15 -22.87 -5.48
N SER A 59 3.91 -22.75 -6.57
CA SER A 59 4.24 -21.47 -7.19
C SER A 59 3.61 -21.40 -8.58
N VAL A 60 3.16 -20.21 -8.98
CA VAL A 60 2.68 -19.90 -10.32
C VAL A 60 3.38 -18.63 -10.83
N ALA A 61 3.51 -18.49 -12.14
CA ALA A 61 4.04 -17.25 -12.72
C ALA A 61 3.13 -16.06 -12.38
N ASN A 62 3.71 -14.89 -12.18
CA ASN A 62 2.93 -13.65 -12.02
C ASN A 62 2.50 -13.13 -13.40
N SER A 63 1.65 -13.89 -14.06
CA SER A 63 1.11 -13.66 -15.40
C SER A 63 -0.38 -14.03 -15.46
N HIS A 64 -1.03 -13.76 -16.58
CA HIS A 64 -2.42 -14.15 -16.81
C HIS A 64 -2.60 -15.69 -16.76
N GLU A 65 -1.68 -16.45 -17.38
CA GLU A 65 -1.71 -17.92 -17.36
C GLU A 65 -1.52 -18.45 -15.93
N GLY A 66 -0.57 -17.87 -15.16
CA GLY A 66 -0.34 -18.25 -13.78
C GLY A 66 -1.56 -17.94 -12.89
N SER A 67 -2.21 -16.81 -13.11
CA SER A 67 -3.45 -16.46 -12.41
C SER A 67 -4.59 -17.43 -12.73
N THR A 68 -4.70 -17.87 -14.00
CA THR A 68 -5.68 -18.89 -14.41
C THR A 68 -5.38 -20.25 -13.76
N GLN A 69 -4.11 -20.65 -13.68
CA GLN A 69 -3.71 -21.89 -12.99
C GLN A 69 -4.03 -21.82 -11.49
N LEU A 70 -3.79 -20.67 -10.86
CA LEU A 70 -4.15 -20.42 -9.46
C LEU A 70 -5.65 -20.63 -9.23
N VAL A 71 -6.50 -20.00 -10.04
CA VAL A 71 -7.97 -20.15 -9.93
C VAL A 71 -8.40 -21.60 -10.10
N LYS A 72 -7.86 -22.33 -11.09
CA LYS A 72 -8.17 -23.75 -11.28
C LYS A 72 -7.85 -24.59 -10.04
N ARG A 73 -6.73 -24.34 -9.36
CA ARG A 73 -6.34 -25.04 -8.13
C ARG A 73 -7.22 -24.67 -6.95
N ILE A 74 -7.62 -23.40 -6.82
CA ILE A 74 -8.58 -22.95 -5.80
C ILE A 74 -9.92 -23.65 -6.01
N LEU A 75 -10.45 -23.68 -7.24
CA LEU A 75 -11.71 -24.34 -7.57
C LEU A 75 -11.67 -25.85 -7.27
N SER A 76 -10.57 -26.51 -7.63
CA SER A 76 -10.37 -27.92 -7.29
C SER A 76 -10.43 -28.18 -5.79
N ALA A 77 -9.77 -27.32 -4.98
CA ALA A 77 -9.80 -27.44 -3.52
C ALA A 77 -11.22 -27.18 -2.94
N LEU A 78 -11.91 -26.15 -3.43
CA LEU A 78 -13.29 -25.83 -3.02
C LEU A 78 -14.25 -26.99 -3.30
N THR A 79 -14.15 -27.57 -4.51
CA THR A 79 -15.02 -28.67 -4.95
C THR A 79 -14.73 -29.96 -4.19
N SER A 80 -13.43 -30.32 -4.05
CA SER A 80 -13.03 -31.59 -3.39
C SER A 80 -13.39 -31.65 -1.92
N HIS A 81 -13.47 -30.50 -1.25
CA HIS A 81 -13.82 -30.40 0.17
C HIS A 81 -15.24 -29.85 0.43
N SER A 82 -16.03 -29.66 -0.62
CA SER A 82 -17.40 -29.09 -0.55
C SER A 82 -17.44 -27.76 0.23
N LEU A 83 -16.47 -26.88 -0.02
CA LEU A 83 -16.37 -25.57 0.61
C LEU A 83 -17.13 -24.53 -0.22
N ASP A 84 -17.78 -23.58 0.45
CA ASP A 84 -18.60 -22.52 -0.16
C ASP A 84 -17.98 -21.13 -0.09
N THR A 85 -16.96 -20.97 0.74
CA THR A 85 -16.32 -19.68 0.99
C THR A 85 -14.82 -19.76 0.71
N VAL A 86 -14.26 -18.72 0.09
CA VAL A 86 -12.82 -18.57 -0.10
C VAL A 86 -12.34 -17.20 0.38
N LEU A 87 -11.39 -17.20 1.31
CA LEU A 87 -10.68 -16.01 1.74
C LEU A 87 -9.29 -16.02 1.13
N ILE A 88 -9.00 -15.02 0.30
CA ILE A 88 -7.73 -14.86 -0.38
C ILE A 88 -6.99 -13.67 0.22
N GLY A 89 -5.77 -13.90 0.69
CA GLY A 89 -4.91 -12.87 1.26
C GLY A 89 -3.60 -12.72 0.52
N LEU A 90 -3.16 -11.50 0.39
CA LEU A 90 -1.83 -11.16 -0.11
C LEU A 90 -1.29 -9.95 0.66
N GLU A 91 0.02 -9.81 0.68
CA GLU A 91 0.66 -8.70 1.36
C GLU A 91 0.74 -7.46 0.48
N ALA A 92 0.50 -6.27 1.06
CA ALA A 92 0.54 -4.97 0.37
C ALA A 92 1.98 -4.45 0.17
N THR A 93 2.91 -5.32 -0.25
CA THR A 93 4.34 -4.99 -0.35
C THR A 93 4.73 -4.28 -1.63
N SER A 94 3.96 -4.44 -2.71
CA SER A 94 4.36 -3.88 -4.00
C SER A 94 3.19 -3.67 -4.97
N ILE A 95 3.51 -3.09 -6.14
CA ILE A 95 2.58 -2.97 -7.27
C ILE A 95 2.29 -4.33 -7.94
N TYR A 96 3.12 -5.35 -7.69
CA TYR A 96 3.06 -6.63 -8.39
C TYR A 96 1.80 -7.45 -8.08
N GLY A 97 1.21 -7.27 -6.91
CA GLY A 97 -0.05 -7.92 -6.53
C GLY A 97 -1.31 -7.30 -7.14
N TYR A 98 -1.19 -6.12 -7.74
CA TYR A 98 -2.34 -5.34 -8.17
C TYR A 98 -3.15 -6.06 -9.27
N ASN A 99 -2.49 -6.50 -10.33
CA ASN A 99 -3.14 -7.21 -11.44
C ASN A 99 -3.77 -8.53 -10.98
N LEU A 100 -3.10 -9.25 -10.09
CA LEU A 100 -3.62 -10.49 -9.52
C LEU A 100 -4.92 -10.26 -8.74
N VAL A 101 -4.98 -9.20 -7.92
CA VAL A 101 -6.19 -8.86 -7.15
C VAL A 101 -7.36 -8.53 -8.08
N TYR A 102 -7.13 -7.75 -9.15
CA TYR A 102 -8.17 -7.48 -10.15
C TYR A 102 -8.62 -8.75 -10.85
N PHE A 103 -7.68 -9.57 -11.32
CA PHE A 103 -7.99 -10.83 -11.97
C PHE A 103 -8.84 -11.73 -11.07
N LEU A 104 -8.43 -11.93 -9.82
CA LEU A 104 -9.17 -12.76 -8.87
C LEU A 104 -10.55 -12.20 -8.54
N ARG A 105 -10.71 -10.88 -8.56
CA ARG A 105 -12.00 -10.22 -8.31
C ARG A 105 -12.97 -10.36 -9.47
N GLU A 106 -12.49 -10.25 -10.70
CA GLU A 106 -13.32 -10.28 -11.91
C GLU A 106 -13.59 -11.71 -12.41
N ASP A 107 -12.89 -12.72 -11.87
CA ASP A 107 -13.03 -14.09 -12.32
C ASP A 107 -14.45 -14.63 -12.07
N ALA A 108 -15.13 -14.98 -13.17
CA ALA A 108 -16.51 -15.44 -13.13
C ALA A 108 -16.65 -16.85 -12.52
N THR A 109 -15.61 -17.68 -12.57
CA THR A 109 -15.65 -19.05 -12.06
C THR A 109 -15.61 -19.12 -10.53
N LEU A 110 -15.05 -18.09 -9.88
CA LEU A 110 -15.08 -17.91 -8.44
C LEU A 110 -16.34 -17.18 -7.95
N ALA A 111 -17.16 -16.64 -8.85
CA ALA A 111 -18.36 -15.86 -8.47
C ALA A 111 -19.41 -16.66 -7.67
N PRO A 112 -19.64 -17.98 -7.92
CA PRO A 112 -20.59 -18.76 -7.12
C PRO A 112 -20.18 -18.96 -5.66
N PHE A 113 -18.89 -18.81 -5.36
CA PHE A 113 -18.35 -18.94 -4.01
C PHE A 113 -18.35 -17.58 -3.30
N ASN A 114 -18.54 -17.58 -1.98
CA ASN A 114 -18.45 -16.38 -1.17
C ASN A 114 -16.96 -15.93 -1.09
N ARG A 115 -16.51 -15.28 -2.17
CA ARG A 115 -15.11 -14.86 -2.35
C ARG A 115 -14.85 -13.53 -1.65
N LYS A 116 -13.81 -13.50 -0.81
CA LYS A 116 -13.31 -12.28 -0.17
C LYS A 116 -11.81 -12.16 -0.39
N ILE A 117 -11.37 -10.98 -0.80
CA ILE A 117 -9.96 -10.71 -1.06
C ILE A 117 -9.47 -9.67 -0.06
N HIS A 118 -8.36 -9.97 0.60
CA HIS A 118 -7.74 -9.13 1.62
C HIS A 118 -6.29 -8.78 1.22
N VAL A 119 -5.98 -7.50 1.17
CA VAL A 119 -4.59 -7.03 1.06
C VAL A 119 -4.13 -6.65 2.46
N LEU A 120 -3.23 -7.45 3.02
CA LEU A 120 -2.78 -7.36 4.40
C LEU A 120 -1.68 -6.32 4.55
N ASN A 121 -1.67 -5.65 5.70
CA ASN A 121 -0.59 -4.73 6.03
C ASN A 121 0.70 -5.52 6.35
N PRO A 122 1.84 -5.21 5.70
CA PRO A 122 3.12 -5.89 5.94
C PRO A 122 3.53 -5.92 7.41
N LYS A 123 3.29 -4.85 8.15
CA LYS A 123 3.58 -4.80 9.59
C LYS A 123 2.74 -5.79 10.41
N GLN A 124 1.51 -6.05 9.97
CA GLN A 124 0.62 -7.00 10.63
C GLN A 124 1.07 -8.43 10.33
N VAL A 125 1.37 -8.74 9.07
CA VAL A 125 1.89 -10.06 8.65
C VAL A 125 3.20 -10.36 9.37
N LYS A 126 4.13 -9.39 9.42
CA LYS A 126 5.39 -9.55 10.14
C LYS A 126 5.19 -9.86 11.63
N LYS A 127 4.34 -9.09 12.32
CA LYS A 127 4.06 -9.37 13.75
C LYS A 127 3.41 -10.74 13.96
N PHE A 128 2.61 -11.20 13.00
CA PHE A 128 2.01 -12.51 13.05
C PHE A 128 3.06 -13.62 12.78
N HIS A 129 3.98 -13.39 11.85
CA HIS A 129 5.15 -14.25 11.61
C HIS A 129 6.05 -14.35 12.84
N ASP A 130 6.33 -13.21 13.49
CA ASP A 130 7.18 -13.15 14.68
C ASP A 130 6.57 -13.90 15.89
N ALA A 131 5.29 -14.22 15.87
CA ALA A 131 4.64 -15.05 16.89
C ALA A 131 4.98 -16.55 16.75
N TYR A 132 5.52 -16.97 15.63
CA TYR A 132 6.07 -18.30 15.41
C TYR A 132 7.58 -18.27 15.69
N ASN A 133 8.01 -18.79 16.82
CA ASN A 133 9.40 -18.64 17.30
C ASN A 133 10.47 -19.28 16.41
N ASP A 134 10.13 -20.26 15.55
CA ASP A 134 11.10 -21.10 14.83
C ASP A 134 10.82 -21.31 13.35
N LEU A 135 9.99 -20.49 12.72
CA LEU A 135 9.73 -20.65 11.28
C LEU A 135 10.90 -20.10 10.45
N PRO A 136 11.46 -20.91 9.52
CA PRO A 136 12.48 -20.42 8.61
C PRO A 136 11.87 -19.38 7.67
N LYS A 137 12.66 -18.36 7.35
CA LYS A 137 12.21 -17.34 6.38
C LYS A 137 12.35 -17.87 4.96
N ASN A 138 11.22 -18.21 4.34
CA ASN A 138 11.12 -18.53 2.92
C ASN A 138 9.71 -18.23 2.42
N ASP A 139 9.57 -18.08 1.12
CA ASP A 139 8.32 -17.65 0.45
C ASP A 139 7.14 -18.60 0.74
N TYR A 140 7.38 -19.89 0.98
CA TYR A 140 6.34 -20.84 1.37
C TYR A 140 5.83 -20.60 2.78
N VAL A 141 6.72 -20.25 3.70
CA VAL A 141 6.35 -19.88 5.06
C VAL A 141 5.61 -18.55 5.06
N ASP A 142 6.04 -17.59 4.27
CA ASP A 142 5.36 -16.30 4.17
C ASP A 142 3.93 -16.47 3.63
N SER A 143 3.72 -17.30 2.60
CA SER A 143 2.38 -17.63 2.10
C SER A 143 1.53 -18.41 3.12
N PHE A 144 2.13 -19.32 3.91
CA PHE A 144 1.46 -20.01 5.03
C PHE A 144 1.02 -19.00 6.11
N VAL A 145 1.90 -18.10 6.53
CA VAL A 145 1.62 -17.08 7.56
C VAL A 145 0.47 -16.18 7.12
N ILE A 146 0.41 -15.80 5.83
CA ILE A 146 -0.70 -15.05 5.25
C ILE A 146 -2.02 -15.85 5.36
N ALA A 147 -2.02 -17.13 4.98
CA ALA A 147 -3.20 -17.99 5.07
C ALA A 147 -3.68 -18.16 6.52
N ASP A 148 -2.79 -18.37 7.45
CA ASP A 148 -3.14 -18.55 8.87
C ASP A 148 -3.58 -17.22 9.52
N CYS A 149 -3.02 -16.09 9.11
CA CYS A 149 -3.49 -14.77 9.52
C CYS A 149 -4.97 -14.55 9.09
N LEU A 150 -5.36 -15.01 7.89
CA LEU A 150 -6.75 -15.01 7.43
C LEU A 150 -7.63 -15.90 8.30
N ARG A 151 -7.18 -17.11 8.60
CA ARG A 151 -7.90 -18.08 9.43
C ARG A 151 -8.11 -17.58 10.86
N PHE A 152 -7.12 -16.92 11.42
CA PHE A 152 -7.21 -16.32 12.75
C PHE A 152 -8.24 -15.21 12.87
N GLY A 153 -8.64 -14.61 11.73
CA GLY A 153 -9.79 -13.70 11.63
C GLY A 153 -9.57 -12.30 12.20
N ARG A 154 -8.37 -11.92 12.56
CA ARG A 154 -8.03 -10.53 12.97
C ARG A 154 -7.64 -9.69 11.75
N ILE A 155 -8.48 -9.72 10.72
CA ILE A 155 -8.23 -9.03 9.45
C ILE A 155 -9.03 -7.74 9.46
N ASN A 156 -8.33 -6.65 9.21
CA ASN A 156 -8.99 -5.39 8.86
C ASN A 156 -9.64 -5.54 7.49
N LYS A 157 -10.77 -4.93 7.31
CA LYS A 157 -11.63 -4.77 6.13
C LYS A 157 -11.17 -5.45 4.83
N GLU A 158 -12.10 -6.06 4.13
CA GLU A 158 -11.98 -6.47 2.72
C GLU A 158 -11.43 -5.31 1.87
N VAL A 159 -10.60 -5.63 0.87
CA VAL A 159 -10.01 -4.61 0.00
C VAL A 159 -11.10 -3.86 -0.74
N TYR A 160 -11.21 -2.59 -0.45
CA TYR A 160 -11.98 -1.70 -1.31
C TYR A 160 -11.18 -1.43 -2.60
N MET A 161 -11.58 -2.10 -3.65
CA MET A 161 -11.11 -1.79 -5.01
C MET A 161 -12.12 -0.83 -5.64
N GLY A 162 -11.92 0.45 -5.39
CA GLY A 162 -12.70 1.50 -6.06
C GLY A 162 -12.46 1.54 -7.57
N ASP A 163 -13.17 2.43 -8.26
CA ASP A 163 -12.94 2.72 -9.68
C ASP A 163 -11.43 2.96 -9.93
N TYR A 164 -10.90 2.38 -11.01
CA TYR A 164 -9.49 2.52 -11.43
C TYR A 164 -9.04 3.99 -11.51
N ARG A 165 -9.95 4.92 -11.74
CA ARG A 165 -9.71 6.37 -11.78
C ARG A 165 -9.16 6.90 -10.45
N TYR A 166 -9.66 6.41 -9.32
CA TYR A 166 -9.13 6.78 -8.00
C TYR A 166 -7.69 6.30 -7.81
N LYS A 167 -7.36 5.13 -8.34
CA LYS A 167 -5.99 4.63 -8.30
C LYS A 167 -5.06 5.44 -9.20
N ALA A 168 -5.53 5.77 -10.40
CA ALA A 168 -4.81 6.64 -11.32
C ALA A 168 -4.56 8.02 -10.69
N LEU A 169 -5.59 8.62 -10.09
CA LEU A 169 -5.48 9.90 -9.37
C LEU A 169 -4.49 9.81 -8.20
N GLN A 170 -4.55 8.74 -7.42
CA GLN A 170 -3.58 8.51 -6.33
C GLN A 170 -2.14 8.44 -6.85
N ASN A 171 -1.90 7.73 -7.95
CA ASN A 171 -0.58 7.61 -8.55
C ASN A 171 -0.08 8.95 -9.10
N LEU A 172 -0.93 9.71 -9.79
CA LEU A 172 -0.60 11.05 -10.29
C LEU A 172 -0.30 12.03 -9.15
N THR A 173 -1.09 12.01 -8.08
CA THR A 173 -0.86 12.85 -6.89
C THR A 173 0.47 12.53 -6.24
N ARG A 174 0.81 11.25 -6.10
CA ARG A 174 2.11 10.82 -5.57
C ARG A 174 3.27 11.21 -6.48
N ALA A 175 3.12 11.04 -7.79
CA ALA A 175 4.14 11.44 -8.77
C ALA A 175 4.39 12.96 -8.70
N ARG A 176 3.34 13.77 -8.65
CA ARG A 176 3.44 15.22 -8.44
C ARG A 176 4.17 15.55 -7.13
N PHE A 177 3.80 14.89 -6.03
CA PHE A 177 4.46 15.10 -4.74
C PHE A 177 5.96 14.83 -4.82
N PHE A 178 6.38 13.71 -5.40
CA PHE A 178 7.80 13.38 -5.57
C PHE A 178 8.52 14.35 -6.51
N ALA A 179 7.88 14.78 -7.60
CA ALA A 179 8.47 15.78 -8.50
C ALA A 179 8.72 17.11 -7.78
N VAL A 180 7.78 17.59 -6.98
CA VAL A 180 7.94 18.80 -6.16
C VAL A 180 9.05 18.62 -5.11
N GLN A 181 9.12 17.47 -4.46
CA GLN A 181 10.20 17.18 -3.50
C GLN A 181 11.57 17.19 -4.15
N ASN A 182 11.69 16.63 -5.35
CA ASN A 182 12.94 16.64 -6.11
C ASN A 182 13.30 18.07 -6.55
N LEU A 183 12.34 18.84 -7.04
CA LEU A 183 12.55 20.25 -7.39
C LEU A 183 13.09 21.06 -6.19
N VAL A 184 12.52 20.89 -5.00
CA VAL A 184 12.99 21.56 -3.78
C VAL A 184 14.44 21.17 -3.48
N LYS A 185 14.79 19.89 -3.61
CA LYS A 185 16.19 19.43 -3.41
C LYS A 185 17.16 20.05 -4.41
N GLU A 186 16.78 20.11 -5.69
CA GLU A 186 17.63 20.71 -6.73
C GLU A 186 17.78 22.23 -6.53
N LYS A 187 16.69 22.93 -6.18
CA LYS A 187 16.77 24.34 -5.80
C LYS A 187 17.73 24.56 -4.62
N GLN A 188 17.69 23.69 -3.60
CA GLN A 188 18.61 23.80 -2.46
C GLN A 188 20.06 23.54 -2.87
N ARG A 189 20.33 22.58 -3.75
CA ARG A 189 21.67 22.32 -4.29
C ARG A 189 22.19 23.52 -5.07
N PHE A 190 21.34 24.08 -5.93
CA PHE A 190 21.65 25.28 -6.71
C PHE A 190 22.00 26.44 -5.78
N MET A 191 21.21 26.72 -4.74
CA MET A 191 21.48 27.77 -3.76
C MET A 191 22.85 27.60 -3.06
N ASN A 192 23.21 26.34 -2.76
CA ASN A 192 24.54 26.07 -2.17
C ASN A 192 25.70 26.39 -3.12
N VAL A 193 25.51 26.14 -4.42
CA VAL A 193 26.52 26.51 -5.45
C VAL A 193 26.53 28.01 -5.66
N LEU A 194 25.35 28.62 -5.77
CA LEU A 194 25.18 30.06 -5.95
C LEU A 194 25.84 30.84 -4.80
N PHE A 195 25.69 30.38 -3.56
CA PHE A 195 26.33 31.00 -2.40
C PHE A 195 27.85 31.02 -2.51
N LYS A 196 28.45 29.97 -3.09
CA LYS A 196 29.92 29.93 -3.33
C LYS A 196 30.36 30.93 -4.40
N LYS A 197 29.51 31.15 -5.40
CA LYS A 197 29.81 32.08 -6.51
C LYS A 197 29.47 33.53 -6.16
N TYR A 198 28.31 33.75 -5.49
CA TYR A 198 27.75 35.08 -5.20
C TYR A 198 27.19 35.15 -3.77
N SER A 199 28.07 35.05 -2.77
CA SER A 199 27.64 35.00 -1.35
C SER A 199 26.82 36.23 -0.92
N THR A 200 27.23 37.42 -1.30
CA THR A 200 26.56 38.69 -0.96
C THR A 200 25.19 38.77 -1.64
N MET A 201 25.10 38.46 -2.94
CA MET A 201 23.84 38.51 -3.69
C MET A 201 22.74 37.58 -3.11
N THR A 202 23.16 36.43 -2.57
CA THR A 202 22.21 35.48 -1.96
C THR A 202 21.70 35.95 -0.60
N GLN A 203 22.47 36.77 0.13
CA GLN A 203 22.13 37.32 1.43
C GLN A 203 21.27 38.58 1.32
N GLU A 204 21.58 39.45 0.38
CA GLU A 204 20.93 40.78 0.21
C GLU A 204 19.65 40.72 -0.63
N LYS A 205 19.27 39.56 -1.15
CA LYS A 205 18.06 39.38 -1.98
C LYS A 205 17.95 40.37 -3.15
N VAL A 206 19.03 40.49 -3.93
CA VAL A 206 19.11 41.39 -5.10
C VAL A 206 17.98 41.17 -6.08
N PHE A 207 17.54 39.92 -6.28
CA PHE A 207 16.38 39.58 -7.10
C PHE A 207 15.14 39.25 -6.23
N SER A 208 13.99 39.71 -6.64
CA SER A 208 12.71 39.36 -6.00
C SER A 208 12.43 37.85 -6.00
N ASP A 209 12.80 37.18 -7.09
CA ASP A 209 12.83 35.70 -7.21
C ASP A 209 14.20 35.29 -7.72
N THR A 210 14.93 34.55 -6.89
CA THR A 210 16.25 33.98 -7.20
C THR A 210 16.25 33.03 -8.41
N PHE A 211 15.10 32.50 -8.76
CA PHE A 211 14.93 31.60 -9.90
C PHE A 211 14.18 32.26 -11.08
N SER A 212 14.09 33.58 -11.11
CA SER A 212 13.55 34.29 -12.27
C SER A 212 14.44 34.12 -13.50
N THR A 213 13.87 34.30 -14.69
CA THR A 213 14.63 34.21 -15.96
C THR A 213 15.82 35.16 -15.96
N THR A 214 15.61 36.40 -15.52
CA THR A 214 16.64 37.41 -15.42
C THR A 214 17.76 37.01 -14.43
N ALA A 215 17.37 36.53 -13.24
CA ALA A 215 18.37 36.10 -12.24
C ALA A 215 19.21 34.93 -12.78
N LEU A 216 18.58 33.94 -13.40
CA LEU A 216 19.29 32.80 -13.98
C LEU A 216 20.19 33.22 -15.12
N ALA A 217 19.78 34.17 -15.99
CA ALA A 217 20.62 34.72 -17.05
C ALA A 217 21.88 35.39 -16.48
N VAL A 218 21.73 36.20 -15.42
CA VAL A 218 22.89 36.84 -14.75
C VAL A 218 23.83 35.78 -14.14
N TYR A 219 23.30 34.73 -13.52
CA TYR A 219 24.16 33.69 -12.93
C TYR A 219 24.89 32.87 -13.98
N ASP A 220 24.34 32.72 -15.18
CA ASP A 220 24.92 31.97 -16.29
C ASP A 220 26.00 32.80 -17.01
N GLU A 221 25.74 34.07 -17.31
CA GLU A 221 26.59 34.95 -18.07
C GLU A 221 27.87 35.30 -17.34
N PHE A 222 27.81 35.67 -16.06
CA PHE A 222 28.96 36.15 -15.31
C PHE A 222 29.66 35.04 -14.56
N GLU A 223 30.94 34.80 -14.84
CA GLU A 223 31.75 33.75 -14.20
C GLU A 223 31.99 33.98 -12.70
N SER A 224 32.06 35.25 -12.27
CA SER A 224 32.37 35.66 -10.89
C SER A 224 31.61 36.92 -10.46
N ALA A 225 31.56 37.15 -9.16
CA ALA A 225 31.03 38.39 -8.59
C ALA A 225 31.85 39.61 -9.01
N GLU A 226 33.17 39.46 -9.22
CA GLU A 226 34.07 40.52 -9.67
C GLU A 226 33.78 40.88 -11.14
N ALA A 227 33.55 39.90 -12.00
CA ALA A 227 33.17 40.14 -13.39
C ALA A 227 31.87 40.95 -13.50
N LEU A 228 30.88 40.62 -12.70
CA LEU A 228 29.62 41.36 -12.64
C LEU A 228 29.83 42.78 -12.09
N ALA A 229 30.63 42.95 -11.03
CA ALA A 229 30.87 44.25 -10.40
C ALA A 229 31.68 45.22 -11.31
N ASN A 230 32.48 44.70 -12.23
CA ASN A 230 33.29 45.51 -13.16
C ASN A 230 32.58 45.82 -14.48
N MET A 231 31.36 45.32 -14.68
CA MET A 231 30.57 45.61 -15.87
C MET A 231 30.02 47.04 -15.85
N ASP A 232 30.00 47.69 -17.03
CA ASP A 232 29.39 49.01 -17.16
C ASP A 232 27.90 48.99 -16.86
N LEU A 233 27.39 50.04 -16.17
CA LEU A 233 25.98 50.07 -15.74
C LEU A 233 25.02 50.09 -16.90
N HIS A 234 25.36 50.74 -18.03
CA HIS A 234 24.49 50.77 -19.20
C HIS A 234 24.43 49.40 -19.88
N GLU A 235 25.57 48.73 -20.01
CA GLU A 235 25.63 47.36 -20.56
C GLU A 235 24.87 46.38 -19.71
N LEU A 236 24.96 46.47 -18.38
CA LEU A 236 24.20 45.64 -17.47
C LEU A 236 22.71 45.91 -17.57
N THR A 237 22.31 47.18 -17.72
CA THR A 237 20.90 47.55 -17.87
C THR A 237 20.30 46.96 -19.15
N ASP A 238 21.03 47.11 -20.27
CA ASP A 238 20.62 46.57 -21.58
C ASP A 238 20.54 45.01 -21.57
N PHE A 239 21.39 44.36 -20.78
CA PHE A 239 21.36 42.90 -20.60
C PHE A 239 20.13 42.41 -19.79
N ILE A 240 19.66 43.21 -18.82
CA ILE A 240 18.57 42.83 -17.91
C ILE A 240 17.18 43.14 -18.48
N ILE A 241 17.02 44.09 -19.35
CA ILE A 241 15.77 44.53 -19.99
C ILE A 241 15.42 43.60 -21.12
#